data_ef7487cac22f2e143ad72f67619b06a4
#
_entry.id   ef7487cac22f2e143ad72f67619b06a4
#
_cell.length_a   1.000
_cell.length_b   1.000
_cell.length_c   1.000
_cell.angle_alpha   90.00
_cell.angle_beta   90.00
_cell.angle_gamma   90.00
#
_symmetry.space_group_name_H-M   'P 1'
#
loop_
_entity.id
_entity.type
_entity.pdbx_description
1 polymer ?
#
loop_
_entity_poly.entity_id
_entity_poly.type
_entity_poly.pdbx_seq_one_letter_code
_entity_poly.pdbx_strand_id
1 'polypeptide(L)'
;VAWFWWYRFGPIFANEIGKRFVEGMKSSRSCWHLDEMSVKINGEPHYPWRAVDHEGEVPESYVTKKLDKKAALKCLRNAMRKHGHPEVVVTDRLRSHGAALREVGAGRRRQTGRWLNNQVENSHLPFRRRKRSMLRFRRMRSLQMFAAVNASVFNHFNSKRRLACRQIFKLNRAVALARWRKLAVA
;
A
#
# COMPACT_ATOMS: atom_id res chain seq x y z
N VAL A 1 -3.20 -13.15 20.80
CA VAL A 1 -2.57 -14.20 19.96
C VAL A 1 -2.27 -13.70 18.55
N ALA A 2 -3.24 -13.16 17.79
CA ALA A 2 -3.04 -12.66 16.41
C ALA A 2 -1.95 -11.57 16.32
N TRP A 3 -1.91 -10.65 17.28
CA TRP A 3 -0.94 -9.57 17.37
C TRP A 3 0.51 -10.10 17.48
N PHE A 4 0.77 -11.10 18.32
CA PHE A 4 2.09 -11.71 18.49
C PHE A 4 2.61 -12.32 17.17
N TRP A 5 1.79 -13.15 16.51
CA TRP A 5 2.13 -13.78 15.23
C TRP A 5 2.43 -12.76 14.12
N TRP A 6 1.63 -11.69 14.07
CA TRP A 6 1.81 -10.63 13.09
C TRP A 6 3.16 -9.92 13.24
N TYR A 7 3.56 -9.58 14.45
CA TYR A 7 4.84 -8.90 14.70
C TYR A 7 6.06 -9.80 14.57
N ARG A 8 5.95 -11.06 14.91
CA ARG A 8 7.07 -12.00 14.86
C ARG A 8 7.33 -12.52 13.45
N PHE A 9 6.30 -12.97 12.75
CA PHE A 9 6.42 -13.63 11.45
C PHE A 9 6.05 -12.73 10.27
N GLY A 10 5.22 -11.72 10.48
CA GLY A 10 4.79 -10.81 9.41
C GLY A 10 5.93 -10.19 8.61
N PRO A 11 7.01 -9.66 9.24
CA PRO A 11 8.15 -9.10 8.52
C PRO A 11 8.90 -10.12 7.66
N ILE A 12 9.03 -11.37 8.12
CA ILE A 12 9.67 -12.45 7.36
C ILE A 12 8.88 -12.73 6.08
N PHE A 13 7.57 -12.95 6.21
CA PHE A 13 6.69 -13.15 5.06
C PHE A 13 6.66 -11.94 4.12
N ALA A 14 6.59 -10.73 4.68
CA ALA A 14 6.57 -9.50 3.89
C ALA A 14 7.85 -9.33 3.07
N ASN A 15 9.01 -9.67 3.64
CA ASN A 15 10.29 -9.58 2.94
C ASN A 15 10.36 -10.58 1.79
N GLU A 16 9.96 -11.82 2.00
CA GLU A 16 9.98 -12.86 0.97
C GLU A 16 8.98 -12.59 -0.16
N ILE A 17 7.78 -12.12 0.19
CA ILE A 17 6.78 -11.67 -0.80
C ILE A 17 7.31 -10.44 -1.56
N GLY A 18 7.93 -9.48 -0.87
CA GLY A 18 8.46 -8.25 -1.45
C GLY A 18 9.52 -8.49 -2.50
N LYS A 19 10.43 -9.46 -2.30
CA LYS A 19 11.45 -9.84 -3.30
C LYS A 19 10.80 -10.26 -4.63
N ARG A 20 9.79 -11.10 -4.58
CA ARG A 20 9.06 -11.60 -5.76
C ARG A 20 8.21 -10.53 -6.43
N PHE A 21 7.71 -9.59 -5.64
CA PHE A 21 6.87 -8.50 -6.12
C PHE A 21 7.65 -7.49 -6.98
N VAL A 22 8.86 -7.13 -6.57
CA VAL A 22 9.73 -6.20 -7.31
C VAL A 22 10.09 -6.74 -8.69
N GLU A 23 10.28 -8.06 -8.83
CA GLU A 23 10.56 -8.69 -10.12
C GLU A 23 9.39 -8.60 -11.10
N GLY A 24 8.14 -8.71 -10.61
CA GLY A 24 6.91 -8.62 -11.43
C GLY A 24 6.50 -7.19 -11.79
N MET A 25 6.91 -6.20 -11.02
CA MET A 25 6.43 -4.80 -11.13
C MET A 25 7.05 -3.98 -12.26
N LYS A 26 8.00 -4.50 -13.03
CA LYS A 26 8.67 -3.73 -14.10
C LYS A 26 7.73 -3.18 -15.18
N SER A 27 6.49 -3.67 -15.28
CA SER A 27 5.48 -3.23 -16.25
C SER A 27 4.39 -2.31 -15.68
N SER A 28 4.31 -2.11 -14.36
CA SER A 28 3.21 -1.40 -13.70
C SER A 28 3.48 0.09 -13.47
N ARG A 29 4.03 0.80 -14.48
CA ARG A 29 4.44 2.20 -14.33
C ARG A 29 3.36 3.25 -14.67
N SER A 30 2.21 2.86 -15.22
CA SER A 30 1.34 3.81 -15.90
C SER A 30 0.60 4.77 -14.96
N CYS A 31 -0.01 4.29 -13.89
CA CYS A 31 -0.84 5.14 -13.03
C CYS A 31 -0.74 4.76 -11.55
N TRP A 32 -0.47 5.75 -10.71
CA TRP A 32 -0.51 5.59 -9.25
C TRP A 32 -1.61 6.44 -8.64
N HIS A 33 -2.30 5.86 -7.68
CA HIS A 33 -3.27 6.54 -6.84
C HIS A 33 -2.65 6.75 -5.46
N LEU A 34 -2.61 7.99 -4.99
CA LEU A 34 -2.06 8.33 -3.67
C LEU A 34 -3.17 8.83 -2.76
N ASP A 35 -3.19 8.27 -1.56
CA ASP A 35 -4.13 8.69 -0.52
C ASP A 35 -3.55 8.38 0.87
N GLU A 36 -4.12 9.01 1.88
CA GLU A 36 -3.76 8.74 3.26
C GLU A 36 -4.99 8.37 4.10
N MET A 37 -4.70 7.73 5.22
CA MET A 37 -5.69 7.42 6.24
C MET A 37 -5.30 8.08 7.56
N SER A 38 -6.28 8.34 8.42
CA SER A 38 -6.01 8.71 9.80
C SER A 38 -6.12 7.51 10.74
N VAL A 39 -5.10 7.32 11.58
CA VAL A 39 -5.06 6.29 12.62
C VAL A 39 -4.59 6.91 13.92
N LYS A 40 -5.38 6.83 14.99
CA LYS A 40 -5.00 7.33 16.30
C LYS A 40 -4.08 6.33 17.03
N ILE A 41 -2.97 6.83 17.60
CA ILE A 41 -2.09 6.12 18.53
C ILE A 41 -2.05 6.93 19.82
N ASN A 42 -2.51 6.37 20.92
CA ASN A 42 -2.61 7.08 22.22
C ASN A 42 -3.34 8.43 22.13
N GLY A 43 -4.40 8.51 21.31
CA GLY A 43 -5.18 9.73 21.08
C GLY A 43 -4.63 10.64 19.96
N GLU A 44 -3.34 10.56 19.60
CA GLU A 44 -2.70 11.37 18.56
C GLU A 44 -2.92 10.80 17.15
N PRO A 45 -3.25 11.64 16.16
CA PRO A 45 -3.42 11.20 14.78
C PRO A 45 -2.06 10.87 14.13
N HIS A 46 -2.03 9.79 13.40
CA HIS A 46 -0.93 9.37 12.54
C HIS A 46 -1.49 9.04 11.16
N TYR A 47 -0.70 9.25 10.13
CA TYR A 47 -1.17 9.18 8.75
C TYR A 47 -0.41 8.10 7.97
N PRO A 48 -1.00 6.89 7.82
CA PRO A 48 -0.55 5.92 6.84
C PRO A 48 -0.84 6.40 5.42
N TRP A 49 0.19 6.71 4.68
CA TRP A 49 0.15 7.02 3.24
C TRP A 49 0.20 5.72 2.45
N ARG A 50 -0.56 5.65 1.38
CA ARG A 50 -0.55 4.51 0.46
C ARG A 50 -0.46 5.00 -0.98
N ALA A 51 0.47 4.40 -1.71
CA ALA A 51 0.44 4.40 -3.16
C ALA A 51 -0.26 3.11 -3.61
N VAL A 52 -1.13 3.20 -4.59
CA VAL A 52 -1.82 2.05 -5.20
C VAL A 52 -1.67 2.20 -6.70
N ASP A 53 -1.21 1.18 -7.38
CA ASP A 53 -1.07 1.21 -8.82
C ASP A 53 -2.39 0.93 -9.55
N HIS A 54 -2.35 0.97 -10.89
CA HIS A 54 -3.53 0.70 -11.72
C HIS A 54 -4.04 -0.74 -11.59
N GLU A 55 -3.20 -1.65 -11.13
CA GLU A 55 -3.58 -3.03 -10.83
C GLU A 55 -4.17 -3.21 -9.43
N GLY A 56 -4.23 -2.15 -8.62
CA GLY A 56 -4.74 -2.16 -7.26
C GLY A 56 -3.75 -2.73 -6.26
N GLU A 57 -2.50 -2.92 -6.65
CA GLU A 57 -1.42 -3.32 -5.76
C GLU A 57 -0.90 -2.13 -4.97
N VAL A 58 -0.31 -2.38 -3.82
CA VAL A 58 0.20 -1.36 -2.92
C VAL A 58 1.72 -1.37 -2.96
N PRO A 59 2.36 -0.62 -3.87
CA PRO A 59 3.82 -0.56 -3.97
C PRO A 59 4.47 -0.01 -2.71
N GLU A 60 3.87 0.97 -2.07
CA GLU A 60 4.45 1.60 -0.88
C GLU A 60 3.37 1.97 0.14
N SER A 61 3.74 1.82 1.42
CA SER A 61 2.95 2.29 2.55
C SER A 61 3.88 2.92 3.60
N TYR A 62 3.66 4.19 3.90
CA TYR A 62 4.52 4.96 4.80
C TYR A 62 3.70 5.72 5.84
N VAL A 63 4.12 5.66 7.11
CA VAL A 63 3.40 6.32 8.22
C VAL A 63 4.12 7.59 8.66
N THR A 64 3.36 8.68 8.82
CA THR A 64 3.86 9.96 9.33
C THR A 64 3.03 10.47 10.51
N LYS A 65 3.60 11.39 11.29
CA LYS A 65 2.89 12.10 12.35
C LYS A 65 2.14 13.33 11.84
N LYS A 66 2.54 13.86 10.69
CA LYS A 66 1.98 15.09 10.12
C LYS A 66 1.44 14.81 8.72
N LEU A 67 0.41 15.54 8.37
CA LEU A 67 -0.20 15.55 7.05
C LEU A 67 0.28 16.82 6.33
N ASP A 68 1.54 16.82 5.91
CA ASP A 68 2.18 17.98 5.29
C ASP A 68 2.91 17.63 3.98
N LYS A 69 3.41 18.65 3.29
CA LYS A 69 4.18 18.51 2.05
C LYS A 69 5.40 17.60 2.23
N LYS A 70 6.11 17.69 3.38
CA LYS A 70 7.33 16.89 3.64
C LYS A 70 6.99 15.41 3.75
N ALA A 71 5.87 15.09 4.38
CA ALA A 71 5.36 13.72 4.50
C ALA A 71 5.00 13.14 3.12
N ALA A 72 4.22 13.88 2.33
CA ALA A 72 3.86 13.50 0.96
C ALA A 72 5.09 13.29 0.08
N LEU A 73 6.04 14.22 0.15
CA LEU A 73 7.30 14.16 -0.60
C LEU A 73 8.13 12.93 -0.24
N LYS A 74 8.23 12.60 1.04
CA LYS A 74 8.98 11.42 1.50
C LYS A 74 8.33 10.13 1.01
N CYS A 75 7.00 10.03 1.06
CA CYS A 75 6.26 8.90 0.53
C CYS A 75 6.52 8.72 -0.99
N LEU A 76 6.36 9.80 -1.76
CA LEU A 76 6.58 9.81 -3.20
C LEU A 76 8.01 9.42 -3.58
N ARG A 77 9.02 10.03 -2.96
CA ARG A 77 10.44 9.73 -3.23
C ARG A 77 10.78 8.26 -2.93
N ASN A 78 10.25 7.72 -1.82
CA ASN A 78 10.46 6.32 -1.48
C ASN A 78 9.82 5.38 -2.50
N ALA A 79 8.59 5.66 -2.90
CA ALA A 79 7.89 4.87 -3.91
C ALA A 79 8.60 4.95 -5.27
N MET A 80 8.94 6.15 -5.74
CA MET A 80 9.63 6.34 -7.02
C MET A 80 11.01 5.71 -7.07
N ARG A 81 11.76 5.75 -5.97
CA ARG A 81 13.09 5.13 -5.88
C ARG A 81 13.03 3.61 -6.03
N LYS A 82 12.00 2.98 -5.46
CA LYS A 82 11.84 1.52 -5.48
C LYS A 82 11.18 0.99 -6.75
N HIS A 83 10.19 1.73 -7.26
CA HIS A 83 9.27 1.23 -8.29
C HIS A 83 9.30 2.05 -9.59
N GLY A 84 10.18 3.06 -9.67
CA GLY A 84 10.28 3.93 -10.84
C GLY A 84 9.26 5.08 -10.81
N HIS A 85 9.20 5.84 -11.91
CA HIS A 85 8.35 7.02 -12.02
C HIS A 85 7.05 6.68 -12.72
N PRO A 86 5.87 7.00 -12.14
CA PRO A 86 4.58 6.81 -12.80
C PRO A 86 4.39 7.84 -13.92
N GLU A 87 3.61 7.48 -14.94
CA GLU A 87 3.18 8.39 -16.00
C GLU A 87 2.08 9.33 -15.52
N VAL A 88 1.18 8.82 -14.69
CA VAL A 88 0.05 9.55 -14.11
C VAL A 88 0.02 9.33 -12.59
N VAL A 89 -0.25 10.40 -11.84
CA VAL A 89 -0.48 10.32 -10.40
C VAL A 89 -1.85 10.90 -10.08
N VAL A 90 -2.74 10.03 -9.67
CA VAL A 90 -4.07 10.41 -9.18
C VAL A 90 -3.98 10.71 -7.69
N THR A 91 -4.50 11.85 -7.28
CA THR A 91 -4.57 12.24 -5.87
C THR A 91 -5.93 12.87 -5.59
N ASP A 92 -6.27 12.96 -4.31
CA ASP A 92 -7.30 13.88 -3.87
C ASP A 92 -6.89 15.35 -4.10
N ARG A 93 -7.74 16.30 -3.70
CA ARG A 93 -7.47 17.74 -3.85
C ARG A 93 -6.53 18.31 -2.77
N LEU A 94 -5.94 17.48 -1.93
CA LEU A 94 -5.06 17.92 -0.84
C LEU A 94 -3.86 18.74 -1.39
N ARG A 95 -3.63 19.92 -0.82
CA ARG A 95 -2.58 20.84 -1.27
C ARG A 95 -1.17 20.25 -1.11
N SER A 96 -0.95 19.42 -0.08
CA SER A 96 0.31 18.75 0.20
C SER A 96 0.75 17.83 -0.94
N HIS A 97 -0.18 17.05 -1.54
CA HIS A 97 0.10 16.19 -2.70
C HIS A 97 0.56 17.01 -3.92
N GLY A 98 -0.16 18.08 -4.25
CA GLY A 98 0.20 18.93 -5.38
C GLY A 98 1.55 19.62 -5.21
N ALA A 99 1.86 20.10 -4.00
CA ALA A 99 3.13 20.72 -3.69
C ALA A 99 4.31 19.72 -3.73
N ALA A 100 4.09 18.49 -3.25
CA ALA A 100 5.09 17.43 -3.29
C ALA A 100 5.37 16.97 -4.72
N LEU A 101 4.32 16.78 -5.54
CA LEU A 101 4.45 16.37 -6.94
C LEU A 101 5.19 17.40 -7.79
N ARG A 102 4.96 18.71 -7.57
CA ARG A 102 5.72 19.76 -8.24
C ARG A 102 7.22 19.69 -7.90
N GLU A 103 7.55 19.42 -6.63
CA GLU A 103 8.94 19.33 -6.18
C GLU A 103 9.70 18.13 -6.75
N VAL A 104 9.03 17.01 -7.01
CA VAL A 104 9.65 15.85 -7.70
C VAL A 104 9.57 15.93 -9.22
N GLY A 105 9.17 17.06 -9.79
CA GLY A 105 9.04 17.23 -11.25
C GLY A 105 7.85 16.51 -11.89
N ALA A 106 6.94 15.98 -11.08
CA ALA A 106 5.78 15.22 -11.55
C ALA A 106 4.45 16.03 -11.52
N GLY A 107 4.53 17.35 -11.36
CA GLY A 107 3.36 18.21 -11.23
C GLY A 107 2.39 18.13 -12.41
N ARG A 108 2.92 18.02 -13.64
CA ARG A 108 2.12 17.89 -14.89
C ARG A 108 1.44 16.52 -15.02
N ARG A 109 1.90 15.51 -14.28
CA ARG A 109 1.37 14.14 -14.28
C ARG A 109 0.22 13.96 -13.31
N ARG A 110 -0.10 15.00 -12.51
CA ARG A 110 -1.15 14.95 -11.50
C ARG A 110 -2.53 15.02 -12.15
N GLN A 111 -3.37 14.07 -11.75
CA GLN A 111 -4.81 14.11 -12.04
C GLN A 111 -5.59 14.16 -10.72
N THR A 112 -6.68 14.91 -10.71
CA THR A 112 -7.59 15.01 -9.56
C THR A 112 -9.03 14.88 -10.04
N GLY A 113 -9.81 14.06 -9.37
CA GLY A 113 -11.22 13.87 -9.70
C GLY A 113 -11.94 13.07 -8.62
N ARG A 114 -13.24 13.37 -8.43
CA ARG A 114 -14.04 12.75 -7.38
C ARG A 114 -14.06 11.21 -7.46
N TRP A 115 -14.08 10.67 -8.67
CA TRP A 115 -14.19 9.23 -8.92
C TRP A 115 -12.85 8.54 -9.19
N LEU A 116 -11.83 9.32 -9.52
CA LEU A 116 -10.52 8.76 -9.89
C LEU A 116 -9.81 8.11 -8.70
N ASN A 117 -10.09 8.56 -7.48
CA ASN A 117 -9.41 8.06 -6.27
C ASN A 117 -10.10 6.86 -5.61
N ASN A 118 -11.24 6.39 -6.13
CA ASN A 118 -11.99 5.26 -5.57
C ASN A 118 -11.15 3.99 -5.45
N GLN A 119 -10.15 3.80 -6.31
CA GLN A 119 -9.30 2.60 -6.27
C GLN A 119 -8.48 2.54 -4.98
N VAL A 120 -7.86 3.66 -4.58
CA VAL A 120 -7.08 3.70 -3.34
C VAL A 120 -8.00 3.69 -2.11
N GLU A 121 -9.14 4.37 -2.15
CA GLU A 121 -10.14 4.32 -1.08
C GLU A 121 -10.60 2.88 -0.81
N ASN A 122 -10.89 2.11 -1.86
CA ASN A 122 -11.24 0.70 -1.75
C ASN A 122 -10.11 -0.15 -1.14
N SER A 123 -8.85 0.20 -1.41
CA SER A 123 -7.69 -0.47 -0.82
C SER A 123 -7.59 -0.25 0.70
N HIS A 124 -8.20 0.82 1.23
CA HIS A 124 -8.25 1.10 2.65
C HIS A 124 -9.17 0.16 3.44
N LEU A 125 -10.19 -0.42 2.82
CA LEU A 125 -11.15 -1.30 3.51
C LEU A 125 -10.48 -2.53 4.13
N PRO A 126 -9.64 -3.31 3.43
CA PRO A 126 -8.93 -4.44 4.02
C PRO A 126 -8.00 -4.02 5.17
N PHE A 127 -7.32 -2.87 5.02
CA PHE A 127 -6.47 -2.31 6.05
C PHE A 127 -7.27 -1.96 7.32
N ARG A 128 -8.38 -1.23 7.16
CA ARG A 128 -9.25 -0.84 8.28
C ARG A 128 -9.83 -2.05 9.01
N ARG A 129 -10.26 -3.09 8.28
CA ARG A 129 -10.78 -4.34 8.86
C ARG A 129 -9.72 -5.05 9.70
N ARG A 130 -8.51 -5.22 9.17
CA ARG A 130 -7.40 -5.88 9.90
C ARG A 130 -6.89 -5.04 11.05
N LYS A 131 -6.85 -3.71 10.91
CA LYS A 131 -6.50 -2.79 12.01
C LYS A 131 -7.40 -2.99 13.21
N ARG A 132 -8.72 -3.20 13.02
CA ARG A 132 -9.66 -3.43 14.12
C ARG A 132 -9.29 -4.67 14.95
N SER A 133 -8.82 -5.74 14.30
CA SER A 133 -8.39 -6.97 14.97
C SER A 133 -7.05 -6.84 15.70
N MET A 134 -6.27 -5.81 15.39
CA MET A 134 -4.96 -5.58 16.00
C MET A 134 -5.02 -4.80 17.32
N LEU A 135 -6.21 -4.56 17.88
CA LEU A 135 -6.45 -3.80 19.10
C LEU A 135 -5.90 -2.37 19.00
N ARG A 136 -4.84 -2.04 19.78
CA ARG A 136 -4.26 -0.70 19.84
C ARG A 136 -2.80 -0.70 19.42
N PHE A 137 -2.41 0.22 18.56
CA PHE A 137 -1.00 0.53 18.33
C PHE A 137 -0.50 1.44 19.46
N ARG A 138 0.65 1.10 20.02
CA ARG A 138 1.29 1.89 21.08
C ARG A 138 2.38 2.82 20.54
N ARG A 139 2.94 2.54 19.35
CA ARG A 139 4.06 3.29 18.73
C ARG A 139 3.88 3.39 17.23
N MET A 140 4.36 4.48 16.65
CA MET A 140 4.35 4.70 15.20
C MET A 140 5.09 3.58 14.43
N ARG A 141 6.22 3.07 15.00
CA ARG A 141 6.96 1.94 14.41
C ARG A 141 6.09 0.69 14.26
N SER A 142 5.24 0.41 15.23
CA SER A 142 4.32 -0.74 15.16
C SER A 142 3.27 -0.56 14.07
N LEU A 143 2.74 0.66 13.91
CA LEU A 143 1.80 0.97 12.84
C LEU A 143 2.50 0.90 11.46
N GLN A 144 3.75 1.39 11.35
CA GLN A 144 4.53 1.30 10.10
C GLN A 144 4.76 -0.16 9.70
N MET A 145 5.18 -1.00 10.65
CA MET A 145 5.38 -2.43 10.40
C MET A 145 4.07 -3.12 10.00
N PHE A 146 2.98 -2.81 10.68
CA PHE A 146 1.66 -3.31 10.31
C PHE A 146 1.28 -2.88 8.89
N ALA A 147 1.51 -1.63 8.52
CA ALA A 147 1.18 -1.11 7.20
C ALA A 147 1.98 -1.82 6.09
N ALA A 148 3.28 -2.01 6.30
CA ALA A 148 4.16 -2.69 5.35
C ALA A 148 3.78 -4.17 5.17
N VAL A 149 3.59 -4.90 6.27
CA VAL A 149 3.16 -6.31 6.22
C VAL A 149 1.77 -6.45 5.58
N ASN A 150 0.85 -5.55 5.93
CA ASN A 150 -0.49 -5.56 5.34
C ASN A 150 -0.44 -5.32 3.83
N ALA A 151 0.40 -4.40 3.34
CA ALA A 151 0.58 -4.15 1.92
C ALA A 151 1.10 -5.41 1.21
N SER A 152 2.16 -6.03 1.72
CA SER A 152 2.74 -7.27 1.15
C SER A 152 1.74 -8.42 1.11
N VAL A 153 1.01 -8.67 2.20
CA VAL A 153 -0.02 -9.72 2.25
C VAL A 153 -1.17 -9.39 1.30
N PHE A 154 -1.57 -8.12 1.24
CA PHE A 154 -2.62 -7.69 0.33
C PHE A 154 -2.21 -7.95 -1.13
N ASN A 155 -1.02 -7.53 -1.54
CA ASN A 155 -0.50 -7.72 -2.89
C ASN A 155 -0.40 -9.21 -3.26
N HIS A 156 0.04 -10.06 -2.32
CA HIS A 156 0.16 -11.51 -2.54
C HIS A 156 -1.17 -12.17 -2.90
N PHE A 157 -2.28 -11.71 -2.31
CA PHE A 157 -3.62 -12.23 -2.56
C PHE A 157 -4.47 -11.38 -3.50
N ASN A 158 -3.95 -10.22 -3.93
CA ASN A 158 -4.64 -9.30 -4.83
C ASN A 158 -4.58 -9.83 -6.25
N SER A 159 -5.57 -10.63 -6.62
CA SER A 159 -5.82 -10.95 -8.02
C SER A 159 -7.06 -10.20 -8.47
N LYS A 160 -6.90 -9.36 -9.51
CA LYS A 160 -8.02 -8.55 -10.01
C LYS A 160 -9.11 -9.42 -10.60
N ARG A 161 -10.23 -9.51 -9.90
CA ARG A 161 -11.42 -10.18 -10.39
C ARG A 161 -11.96 -9.57 -11.70
N ARG A 162 -11.73 -8.26 -11.91
CA ARG A 162 -12.17 -7.56 -13.13
C ARG A 162 -11.38 -7.94 -14.38
N LEU A 163 -10.13 -8.32 -14.24
CA LEU A 163 -9.21 -8.62 -15.34
C LEU A 163 -9.09 -10.12 -15.63
N ALA A 164 -9.72 -10.95 -14.81
CA ALA A 164 -9.62 -12.40 -14.92
C ALA A 164 -11.02 -13.02 -14.92
N CYS A 165 -11.25 -14.00 -15.79
CA CYS A 165 -12.45 -14.82 -15.70
C CYS A 165 -12.49 -15.59 -14.37
N ARG A 166 -13.66 -16.09 -13.97
CA ARG A 166 -13.85 -16.78 -12.68
C ARG A 166 -12.89 -17.94 -12.46
N GLN A 167 -12.55 -18.66 -13.51
CA GLN A 167 -11.66 -19.83 -13.44
C GLN A 167 -10.21 -19.38 -13.17
N ILE A 168 -9.70 -18.40 -13.92
CA ILE A 168 -8.36 -17.83 -13.74
C ILE A 168 -8.24 -17.19 -12.35
N PHE A 169 -9.28 -16.48 -11.88
CA PHE A 169 -9.30 -15.91 -10.54
C PHE A 169 -9.16 -16.98 -9.44
N LYS A 170 -9.90 -18.09 -9.56
CA LYS A 170 -9.80 -19.23 -8.62
C LYS A 170 -8.40 -19.86 -8.65
N LEU A 171 -7.85 -20.07 -9.85
CA LEU A 171 -6.52 -20.62 -10.03
C LEU A 171 -5.44 -19.73 -9.39
N ASN A 172 -5.46 -18.44 -9.66
CA ASN A 172 -4.52 -17.47 -9.06
C ASN A 172 -4.58 -17.48 -7.54
N ARG A 173 -5.78 -17.55 -6.97
CA ARG A 173 -5.94 -17.67 -5.52
C ARG A 173 -5.41 -18.97 -4.95
N ALA A 174 -5.62 -20.09 -5.65
CA ALA A 174 -5.09 -21.39 -5.24
C ALA A 174 -3.57 -21.40 -5.27
N VAL A 175 -2.95 -20.83 -6.31
CA VAL A 175 -1.51 -20.66 -6.42
C VAL A 175 -0.96 -19.75 -5.31
N ALA A 176 -1.62 -18.63 -5.02
CA ALA A 176 -1.23 -17.75 -3.92
C ALA A 176 -1.28 -18.46 -2.56
N LEU A 177 -2.33 -19.24 -2.30
CA LEU A 177 -2.44 -20.04 -1.08
C LEU A 177 -1.38 -21.16 -1.00
N ALA A 178 -1.09 -21.84 -2.08
CA ALA A 178 -0.04 -22.86 -2.11
C ALA A 178 1.35 -22.27 -1.80
N ARG A 179 1.65 -21.10 -2.39
CA ARG A 179 2.88 -20.34 -2.10
C ARG A 179 2.94 -19.89 -0.65
N TRP A 180 1.82 -19.40 -0.11
CA TRP A 180 1.72 -19.00 1.30
C TRP A 180 2.00 -20.16 2.25
N ARG A 181 1.44 -21.34 1.98
CA ARG A 181 1.68 -22.55 2.80
C ARG A 181 3.16 -22.95 2.80
N LYS A 182 3.83 -22.89 1.66
CA LYS A 182 5.29 -23.15 1.57
C LYS A 182 6.11 -22.20 2.44
N LEU A 183 5.74 -20.91 2.50
CA LEU A 183 6.41 -19.93 3.37
C LEU A 183 6.16 -20.18 4.86
N ALA A 184 5.05 -20.81 5.22
CA ALA A 184 4.71 -21.09 6.62
C ALA A 184 5.41 -22.34 7.16
N VAL A 185 5.95 -23.19 6.29
CA VAL A 185 6.63 -24.46 6.65
C VAL A 185 8.16 -24.32 6.62
N ALA A 186 8.67 -23.29 5.93
CA ALA A 186 10.09 -22.96 5.87
C ALA A 186 10.52 -22.09 7.07
#